data_69fd30fe22ed3ef768af6b041e80d4af
#
_entry.id   69fd30fe22ed3ef768af6b041e80d4af
#
_cell.length_a   1.000
_cell.length_b   1.000
_cell.length_c   1.000
_cell.angle_alpha   90.00
_cell.angle_beta   90.00
_cell.angle_gamma   90.00
#
_symmetry.space_group_name_H-M   'P 1'
#
loop_
_entity.id
_entity.type
_entity.pdbx_description
1 polymer ?
#
loop_
_entity_poly.entity_id
_entity_poly.type
_entity_poly.pdbx_seq_one_letter_code
_entity_poly.pdbx_strand_id
1 'polypeptide(L)'
;MDMSENDALSPLFRLPGVKESAEKAAAAIARAHRRPAGLRKFEVISAESLIRGARSSVALDGYAFPPHPGPENVEEGPLASAVSAYSVAAPELLDTTVRSFARAPLQVLARIDVAAGGTGIPAGESARLQGLGRLIAQGNGPAFDLLLPSVVHAEIAAGQFFGPRSGLVARVASR
;
A
#
# COMPACT_ATOMS: atom_id res chain seq x y z
N MET A 1 -12.27 -30.75 -1.11
CA MET A 1 -12.21 -29.74 -2.19
C MET A 1 -11.07 -28.82 -1.81
N ASP A 2 -9.93 -28.97 -2.50
CA ASP A 2 -8.69 -28.30 -2.11
C ASP A 2 -8.84 -26.81 -2.41
N MET A 3 -8.91 -25.99 -1.35
CA MET A 3 -9.04 -24.51 -1.47
C MET A 3 -7.80 -23.84 -2.11
N SER A 4 -6.76 -24.61 -2.40
CA SER A 4 -5.53 -24.10 -3.04
C SER A 4 -5.63 -23.99 -4.56
N GLU A 5 -6.59 -24.63 -5.22
CA GLU A 5 -6.73 -24.61 -6.69
C GLU A 5 -7.19 -23.25 -7.24
N ASN A 6 -7.76 -22.38 -6.42
CA ASN A 6 -8.29 -21.08 -6.86
C ASN A 6 -7.46 -19.87 -6.38
N ASP A 7 -6.32 -20.11 -5.70
CA ASP A 7 -5.44 -19.04 -5.23
C ASP A 7 -4.42 -18.65 -6.31
N ALA A 8 -4.71 -17.53 -6.97
CA ALA A 8 -3.90 -17.03 -8.10
C ALA A 8 -2.43 -16.76 -7.75
N LEU A 9 -2.10 -16.55 -6.47
CA LEU A 9 -0.74 -16.30 -5.99
C LEU A 9 -0.06 -17.56 -5.44
N SER A 10 -0.77 -18.71 -5.39
CA SER A 10 -0.18 -19.96 -4.91
C SER A 10 1.11 -20.39 -5.63
N PRO A 11 1.31 -20.12 -6.94
CA PRO A 11 2.57 -20.42 -7.60
C PRO A 11 3.78 -19.72 -6.97
N LEU A 12 3.59 -18.54 -6.39
CA LEU A 12 4.67 -17.79 -5.73
C LEU A 12 5.15 -18.48 -4.45
N PHE A 13 4.31 -19.24 -3.78
CA PHE A 13 4.71 -20.03 -2.61
C PHE A 13 5.69 -21.17 -2.95
N ARG A 14 5.80 -21.54 -4.23
CA ARG A 14 6.78 -22.54 -4.70
C ARG A 14 8.18 -21.98 -4.84
N LEU A 15 8.32 -20.65 -4.85
CA LEU A 15 9.63 -20.00 -4.88
C LEU A 15 10.34 -20.20 -3.54
N PRO A 16 11.65 -20.50 -3.55
CA PRO A 16 12.40 -20.75 -2.32
C PRO A 16 12.30 -19.61 -1.31
N GLY A 17 11.91 -19.93 -0.08
CA GLY A 17 11.85 -18.99 1.04
C GLY A 17 10.66 -18.02 1.04
N VAL A 18 9.85 -17.94 -0.02
CA VAL A 18 8.74 -16.98 -0.11
C VAL A 18 7.67 -17.28 0.92
N LYS A 19 7.16 -18.51 0.96
CA LYS A 19 6.13 -18.90 1.92
C LYS A 19 6.57 -18.65 3.36
N GLU A 20 7.76 -19.12 3.73
CA GLU A 20 8.30 -18.97 5.07
C GLU A 20 8.47 -17.49 5.47
N SER A 21 8.97 -16.66 4.56
CA SER A 21 9.15 -15.22 4.80
C SER A 21 7.82 -14.50 4.97
N ALA A 22 6.81 -14.84 4.15
CA ALA A 22 5.47 -14.26 4.23
C ALA A 22 4.77 -14.65 5.55
N GLU A 23 4.85 -15.90 5.96
CA GLU A 23 4.30 -16.38 7.23
C GLU A 23 4.98 -15.73 8.45
N LYS A 24 6.32 -15.57 8.41
CA LYS A 24 7.08 -14.85 9.44
C LYS A 24 6.67 -13.38 9.53
N ALA A 25 6.52 -12.70 8.39
CA ALA A 25 6.07 -11.32 8.33
C ALA A 25 4.67 -11.15 8.92
N ALA A 26 3.71 -11.97 8.50
CA ALA A 26 2.35 -11.96 9.03
C ALA A 26 2.31 -12.19 10.54
N ALA A 27 3.07 -13.16 11.04
CA ALA A 27 3.18 -13.43 12.47
C ALA A 27 3.80 -12.24 13.24
N ALA A 28 4.78 -11.54 12.67
CA ALA A 28 5.39 -10.37 13.27
C ALA A 28 4.41 -9.20 13.36
N ILE A 29 3.66 -8.93 12.28
CA ILE A 29 2.60 -7.90 12.23
C ILE A 29 1.51 -8.22 13.27
N ALA A 30 1.02 -9.45 13.30
CA ALA A 30 0.01 -9.87 14.26
C ALA A 30 0.47 -9.72 15.73
N ARG A 31 1.75 -9.99 16.01
CA ARG A 31 2.32 -9.74 17.36
C ARG A 31 2.38 -8.25 17.68
N ALA A 32 2.76 -7.42 16.72
CA ALA A 32 2.82 -5.97 16.92
C ALA A 32 1.44 -5.39 17.24
N HIS A 33 0.40 -5.79 16.52
CA HIS A 33 -0.97 -5.33 16.71
C HIS A 33 -1.58 -5.77 18.06
N ARG A 34 -1.17 -6.94 18.58
CA ARG A 34 -1.66 -7.44 19.88
C ARG A 34 -0.99 -6.80 21.11
N ARG A 35 -0.01 -5.92 20.93
CA ARG A 35 0.63 -5.23 22.05
C ARG A 35 -0.37 -4.27 22.71
N PRO A 36 -0.44 -4.23 24.08
CA PRO A 36 -1.40 -3.38 24.80
C PRO A 36 -1.29 -1.89 24.43
N ALA A 37 -0.08 -1.40 24.17
CA ALA A 37 0.14 -0.04 23.70
C ALA A 37 -0.49 0.22 22.33
N GLY A 38 -0.41 -0.75 21.39
CA GLY A 38 -1.04 -0.67 20.08
C GLY A 38 -2.56 -0.61 20.16
N LEU A 39 -3.16 -1.40 21.03
CA LEU A 39 -4.61 -1.42 21.21
C LEU A 39 -5.16 -0.12 21.83
N ARG A 40 -4.43 0.49 22.78
CA ARG A 40 -4.89 1.70 23.49
C ARG A 40 -4.64 3.00 22.70
N LYS A 41 -3.67 3.02 21.80
CA LYS A 41 -3.22 4.21 21.09
C LYS A 41 -3.18 3.98 19.56
N PHE A 42 -4.07 3.14 19.07
CA PHE A 42 -4.08 2.73 17.65
C PHE A 42 -4.08 3.94 16.71
N GLU A 43 -4.96 4.92 16.94
CA GLU A 43 -5.07 6.10 16.08
C GLU A 43 -3.77 6.92 16.05
N VAL A 44 -3.18 7.16 17.22
CA VAL A 44 -1.94 7.93 17.35
C VAL A 44 -0.77 7.19 16.68
N ILE A 45 -0.65 5.88 16.92
CA ILE A 45 0.41 5.05 16.33
C ILE A 45 0.24 4.97 14.83
N SER A 46 -1.00 4.83 14.35
CA SER A 46 -1.29 4.79 12.92
C SER A 46 -0.98 6.11 12.24
N ALA A 47 -1.40 7.23 12.81
CA ALA A 47 -1.08 8.56 12.29
C ALA A 47 0.43 8.80 12.23
N GLU A 48 1.17 8.51 13.31
CA GLU A 48 2.63 8.62 13.33
C GLU A 48 3.29 7.71 12.28
N SER A 49 2.76 6.50 12.10
CA SER A 49 3.25 5.58 11.07
C SER A 49 3.03 6.09 9.64
N LEU A 50 1.92 6.80 9.38
CA LEU A 50 1.68 7.47 8.08
C LEU A 50 2.71 8.56 7.83
N ILE A 51 2.96 9.42 8.81
CA ILE A 51 3.95 10.49 8.70
C ILE A 51 5.35 9.92 8.45
N ARG A 52 5.75 8.88 9.17
CA ARG A 52 7.03 8.19 8.92
C ARG A 52 7.11 7.61 7.53
N GLY A 53 6.04 6.97 7.07
CA GLY A 53 5.93 6.43 5.71
C GLY A 53 6.09 7.52 4.65
N ALA A 54 5.41 8.65 4.81
CA ALA A 54 5.50 9.79 3.91
C ALA A 54 6.94 10.34 3.83
N ARG A 55 7.58 10.58 4.99
CA ARG A 55 8.98 11.05 5.06
C ARG A 55 9.96 10.09 4.39
N SER A 56 9.81 8.79 4.68
CA SER A 56 10.65 7.76 4.06
C SER A 56 10.44 7.68 2.55
N SER A 57 9.21 7.86 2.08
CA SER A 57 8.89 7.89 0.65
C SER A 57 9.57 9.04 -0.06
N VAL A 58 9.59 10.23 0.55
CA VAL A 58 10.30 11.40 0.00
C VAL A 58 11.80 11.11 -0.17
N ALA A 59 12.42 10.49 0.83
CA ALA A 59 13.83 10.12 0.76
C ALA A 59 14.09 9.04 -0.30
N LEU A 60 13.21 8.03 -0.42
CA LEU A 60 13.30 7.00 -1.45
C LEU A 60 13.13 7.56 -2.87
N ASP A 61 12.38 8.65 -3.02
CA ASP A 61 12.20 9.33 -4.30
C ASP A 61 13.36 10.30 -4.62
N GLY A 62 14.44 10.28 -3.84
CA GLY A 62 15.69 11.00 -4.11
C GLY A 62 15.79 12.37 -3.49
N TYR A 63 14.83 12.79 -2.68
CA TYR A 63 14.89 14.06 -1.93
C TYR A 63 15.65 13.87 -0.61
N ALA A 64 16.09 14.99 -0.01
CA ALA A 64 16.62 14.96 1.35
C ALA A 64 15.55 14.41 2.32
N PHE A 65 15.98 13.63 3.31
CA PHE A 65 15.05 13.09 4.33
C PHE A 65 14.46 14.26 5.12
N PRO A 66 13.15 14.51 5.03
CA PRO A 66 12.55 15.69 5.65
C PRO A 66 12.50 15.55 7.18
N PRO A 67 12.58 16.67 7.92
CA PRO A 67 12.36 16.66 9.37
C PRO A 67 10.93 16.15 9.68
N HIS A 68 10.71 15.74 10.93
CA HIS A 68 9.36 15.45 11.38
C HIS A 68 8.53 16.75 11.29
N PRO A 69 7.37 16.74 10.61
CA PRO A 69 6.53 17.93 10.54
C PRO A 69 6.10 18.31 11.96
N GLY A 70 6.28 19.60 12.29
CA GLY A 70 5.75 20.18 13.51
C GLY A 70 4.21 20.25 13.48
N PRO A 71 3.60 20.91 14.46
CA PRO A 71 2.15 21.15 14.46
C PRO A 71 1.69 22.09 13.34
N GLU A 72 2.63 22.76 12.66
CA GLU A 72 2.36 23.55 11.48
C GLU A 72 2.15 22.65 10.26
N ASN A 73 1.13 22.94 9.47
CA ASN A 73 0.80 22.18 8.29
C ASN A 73 1.95 22.22 7.28
N VAL A 74 2.23 21.06 6.67
CA VAL A 74 3.12 20.99 5.52
C VAL A 74 2.32 21.47 4.30
N GLU A 75 2.47 22.74 3.95
CA GLU A 75 1.60 23.38 2.95
C GLU A 75 1.96 23.04 1.51
N GLU A 76 3.23 22.81 1.21
CA GLU A 76 3.69 22.58 -0.17
C GLU A 76 4.90 21.62 -0.24
N GLY A 77 5.16 21.07 -1.44
CA GLY A 77 6.34 20.29 -1.76
C GLY A 77 6.18 18.76 -1.65
N PRO A 78 7.28 18.02 -1.85
CA PRO A 78 7.24 16.55 -1.91
C PRO A 78 6.69 15.89 -0.65
N LEU A 79 6.95 16.46 0.54
CA LEU A 79 6.44 15.92 1.80
C LEU A 79 4.93 16.14 1.90
N ALA A 80 4.41 17.28 1.50
CA ALA A 80 2.98 17.55 1.50
C ALA A 80 2.24 16.57 0.59
N SER A 81 2.74 16.35 -0.61
CA SER A 81 2.20 15.36 -1.55
C SER A 81 2.23 13.94 -0.99
N ALA A 82 3.33 13.55 -0.35
CA ALA A 82 3.45 12.25 0.28
C ALA A 82 2.49 12.09 1.47
N VAL A 83 2.39 13.09 2.35
CA VAL A 83 1.45 13.08 3.49
C VAL A 83 0.01 12.98 2.99
N SER A 84 -0.36 13.77 1.98
CA SER A 84 -1.69 13.72 1.36
C SER A 84 -1.99 12.32 0.79
N ALA A 85 -1.05 11.70 0.07
CA ALA A 85 -1.22 10.35 -0.44
C ALA A 85 -1.40 9.31 0.68
N TYR A 86 -0.59 9.36 1.73
CA TYR A 86 -0.70 8.46 2.89
C TYR A 86 -2.00 8.68 3.67
N SER A 87 -2.56 9.89 3.68
CA SER A 87 -3.82 10.21 4.36
C SER A 87 -5.03 9.48 3.76
N VAL A 88 -4.93 8.93 2.56
CA VAL A 88 -5.96 8.04 1.98
C VAL A 88 -6.17 6.79 2.85
N ALA A 89 -5.13 6.36 3.59
CA ALA A 89 -5.17 5.26 4.55
C ALA A 89 -5.12 5.76 6.03
N ALA A 90 -5.60 6.98 6.29
CA ALA A 90 -5.72 7.51 7.64
C ALA A 90 -6.67 6.63 8.50
N PRO A 91 -6.44 6.54 9.83
CA PRO A 91 -7.19 5.63 10.68
C PRO A 91 -8.71 5.72 10.53
N GLU A 92 -9.23 6.93 10.44
CA GLU A 92 -10.66 7.22 10.28
C GLU A 92 -11.22 6.83 8.90
N LEU A 93 -10.36 6.68 7.89
CA LEU A 93 -10.73 6.31 6.52
C LEU A 93 -10.39 4.86 6.18
N LEU A 94 -9.58 4.20 7.01
CA LEU A 94 -8.94 2.93 6.68
C LEU A 94 -9.95 1.85 6.29
N ASP A 95 -10.98 1.62 7.09
CA ASP A 95 -12.01 0.61 6.82
C ASP A 95 -12.76 0.87 5.50
N THR A 96 -13.05 2.12 5.21
CA THR A 96 -13.72 2.51 3.98
C THR A 96 -12.79 2.34 2.78
N THR A 97 -11.52 2.74 2.94
CA THR A 97 -10.51 2.61 1.89
C THR A 97 -10.23 1.13 1.57
N VAL A 98 -10.08 0.27 2.58
CA VAL A 98 -9.87 -1.17 2.39
C VAL A 98 -11.05 -1.82 1.68
N ARG A 99 -12.28 -1.54 2.10
CA ARG A 99 -13.49 -2.05 1.42
C ARG A 99 -13.60 -1.56 -0.02
N SER A 100 -13.24 -0.30 -0.25
CA SER A 100 -13.23 0.26 -1.61
C SER A 100 -12.14 -0.37 -2.47
N PHE A 101 -10.96 -0.62 -1.89
CA PHE A 101 -9.85 -1.26 -2.58
C PHE A 101 -10.19 -2.69 -3.01
N ALA A 102 -10.87 -3.45 -2.16
CA ALA A 102 -11.33 -4.80 -2.49
C ALA A 102 -12.38 -4.83 -3.63
N ARG A 103 -13.16 -3.77 -3.82
CA ARG A 103 -14.24 -3.73 -4.82
C ARG A 103 -13.88 -3.00 -6.10
N ALA A 104 -13.15 -1.92 -5.97
CA ALA A 104 -12.81 -1.00 -7.05
C ALA A 104 -11.37 -0.50 -6.90
N PRO A 105 -10.37 -1.42 -6.98
CA PRO A 105 -8.97 -1.09 -6.69
C PRO A 105 -8.43 0.05 -7.54
N LEU A 106 -8.79 0.10 -8.83
CA LEU A 106 -8.31 1.16 -9.73
C LEU A 106 -8.77 2.55 -9.30
N GLN A 107 -9.96 2.67 -8.72
CA GLN A 107 -10.45 3.96 -8.18
C GLN A 107 -9.63 4.40 -6.97
N VAL A 108 -9.25 3.46 -6.10
CA VAL A 108 -8.40 3.78 -4.94
C VAL A 108 -6.99 4.16 -5.39
N LEU A 109 -6.42 3.44 -6.35
CA LEU A 109 -5.11 3.80 -6.93
C LEU A 109 -5.14 5.21 -7.56
N ALA A 110 -6.18 5.52 -8.34
CA ALA A 110 -6.39 6.85 -8.90
C ALA A 110 -6.50 7.92 -7.81
N ARG A 111 -7.24 7.63 -6.72
CA ARG A 111 -7.38 8.54 -5.57
C ARG A 111 -6.04 8.80 -4.87
N ILE A 112 -5.20 7.76 -4.72
CA ILE A 112 -3.86 7.92 -4.14
C ILE A 112 -3.00 8.80 -5.05
N ASP A 113 -3.03 8.59 -6.37
CA ASP A 113 -2.28 9.42 -7.33
C ASP A 113 -2.74 10.88 -7.30
N VAL A 114 -4.05 11.13 -7.27
CA VAL A 114 -4.59 12.50 -7.14
C VAL A 114 -4.13 13.15 -5.83
N ALA A 115 -4.20 12.44 -4.73
CA ALA A 115 -3.71 12.92 -3.44
C ALA A 115 -2.20 13.21 -3.46
N ALA A 116 -1.44 12.49 -4.26
CA ALA A 116 -0.02 12.74 -4.52
C ALA A 116 0.27 13.89 -5.51
N GLY A 117 -0.75 14.61 -5.96
CA GLY A 117 -0.63 15.70 -6.94
C GLY A 117 -0.71 15.26 -8.40
N GLY A 118 -1.16 14.04 -8.68
CA GLY A 118 -1.39 13.51 -10.02
C GLY A 118 -2.79 13.77 -10.56
N THR A 119 -3.06 13.22 -11.72
CA THR A 119 -4.36 13.35 -12.40
C THR A 119 -5.33 12.22 -12.10
N GLY A 120 -4.86 11.14 -11.48
CA GLY A 120 -5.61 9.90 -11.30
C GLY A 120 -5.77 9.08 -12.59
N ILE A 121 -5.18 9.53 -13.68
CA ILE A 121 -5.26 8.85 -14.98
C ILE A 121 -3.95 8.07 -15.17
N PRO A 122 -3.99 6.73 -15.19
CA PRO A 122 -2.80 5.94 -15.40
C PRO A 122 -2.29 6.08 -16.84
N ALA A 123 -0.96 6.10 -16.97
CA ALA A 123 -0.27 6.02 -18.25
C ALA A 123 0.27 4.59 -18.47
N GLY A 124 0.56 4.23 -19.71
CA GLY A 124 1.20 2.95 -20.03
C GLY A 124 0.23 1.79 -20.24
N GLU A 125 0.66 0.57 -19.91
CA GLU A 125 -0.06 -0.68 -20.21
C GLU A 125 -1.34 -0.85 -19.37
N SER A 126 -2.44 -0.32 -19.88
CA SER A 126 -3.74 -0.40 -19.20
C SER A 126 -4.19 -1.84 -18.92
N ALA A 127 -3.87 -2.79 -19.81
CA ALA A 127 -4.22 -4.21 -19.65
C ALA A 127 -3.55 -4.84 -18.41
N ARG A 128 -2.28 -4.50 -18.15
CA ARG A 128 -1.55 -4.99 -16.97
C ARG A 128 -2.15 -4.42 -15.66
N LEU A 129 -2.44 -3.12 -15.64
CA LEU A 129 -3.10 -2.49 -14.50
C LEU A 129 -4.51 -3.04 -14.26
N GLN A 130 -5.28 -3.28 -15.32
CA GLN A 130 -6.58 -3.94 -15.22
C GLN A 130 -6.47 -5.38 -14.72
N GLY A 131 -5.41 -6.10 -15.13
CA GLY A 131 -5.08 -7.42 -14.60
C GLY A 131 -4.86 -7.41 -13.10
N LEU A 132 -4.06 -6.45 -12.60
CA LEU A 132 -3.86 -6.23 -11.18
C LEU A 132 -5.19 -5.91 -10.48
N GLY A 133 -6.01 -5.03 -11.06
CA GLY A 133 -7.32 -4.69 -10.52
C GLY A 133 -8.24 -5.91 -10.38
N ARG A 134 -8.27 -6.79 -11.38
CA ARG A 134 -9.04 -8.05 -11.30
C ARG A 134 -8.49 -8.98 -10.24
N LEU A 135 -7.17 -9.11 -10.14
CA LEU A 135 -6.53 -9.92 -9.11
C LEU A 135 -6.95 -9.47 -7.70
N ILE A 136 -6.90 -8.16 -7.44
CA ILE A 136 -7.28 -7.59 -6.14
C ILE A 136 -8.76 -7.85 -5.84
N ALA A 137 -9.65 -7.63 -6.82
CA ALA A 137 -11.09 -7.72 -6.61
C ALA A 137 -11.63 -9.16 -6.53
N GLN A 138 -10.95 -10.12 -7.11
CA GLN A 138 -11.44 -11.50 -7.26
C GLN A 138 -10.54 -12.54 -6.59
N GLY A 139 -9.32 -12.16 -6.20
CA GLY A 139 -8.37 -13.06 -5.58
C GLY A 139 -8.79 -13.45 -4.16
N ASN A 140 -8.42 -14.64 -3.79
CA ASN A 140 -8.60 -15.19 -2.44
C ASN A 140 -7.61 -16.32 -2.20
N GLY A 141 -7.46 -16.71 -0.94
CA GLY A 141 -6.67 -17.85 -0.54
C GLY A 141 -5.43 -17.48 0.28
N PRO A 142 -4.77 -18.48 0.89
CA PRO A 142 -3.68 -18.26 1.83
C PRO A 142 -2.46 -17.53 1.23
N ALA A 143 -2.08 -17.85 -0.02
CA ALA A 143 -0.99 -17.14 -0.68
C ALA A 143 -1.41 -15.73 -1.08
N PHE A 144 -2.65 -15.56 -1.56
CA PHE A 144 -3.21 -14.26 -1.87
C PHE A 144 -3.16 -13.34 -0.63
N ASP A 145 -3.70 -13.77 0.50
CA ASP A 145 -3.75 -12.96 1.71
C ASP A 145 -2.37 -12.51 2.21
N LEU A 146 -1.36 -13.37 2.05
CA LEU A 146 -0.01 -13.09 2.52
C LEU A 146 0.85 -12.30 1.53
N LEU A 147 0.64 -12.48 0.22
CA LEU A 147 1.52 -11.94 -0.82
C LEU A 147 0.94 -10.73 -1.54
N LEU A 148 -0.37 -10.48 -1.44
CA LEU A 148 -1.02 -9.39 -2.16
C LEU A 148 -0.33 -8.04 -1.98
N PRO A 149 0.05 -7.59 -0.77
CA PRO A 149 0.73 -6.30 -0.59
C PRO A 149 2.04 -6.22 -1.39
N SER A 150 2.83 -7.29 -1.40
CA SER A 150 4.10 -7.33 -2.14
C SER A 150 3.87 -7.31 -3.66
N VAL A 151 2.87 -8.03 -4.15
CA VAL A 151 2.51 -8.06 -5.57
C VAL A 151 1.98 -6.70 -6.02
N VAL A 152 1.10 -6.08 -5.25
CA VAL A 152 0.58 -4.72 -5.52
C VAL A 152 1.73 -3.72 -5.62
N HIS A 153 2.65 -3.76 -4.65
CA HIS A 153 3.82 -2.90 -4.65
C HIS A 153 4.67 -3.09 -5.91
N ALA A 154 5.05 -4.33 -6.19
CA ALA A 154 5.93 -4.66 -7.32
C ALA A 154 5.30 -4.28 -8.66
N GLU A 155 4.02 -4.62 -8.86
CA GLU A 155 3.32 -4.35 -10.11
C GLU A 155 3.16 -2.85 -10.39
N ILE A 156 2.79 -2.05 -9.38
CA ILE A 156 2.62 -0.60 -9.56
C ILE A 156 3.98 0.07 -9.77
N ALA A 157 4.99 -0.30 -8.98
CA ALA A 157 6.32 0.28 -9.09
C ALA A 157 6.99 -0.07 -10.43
N ALA A 158 6.92 -1.32 -10.87
CA ALA A 158 7.50 -1.78 -12.13
C ALA A 158 6.72 -1.31 -13.37
N GLY A 159 5.38 -1.25 -13.26
CA GLY A 159 4.50 -0.83 -14.36
C GLY A 159 4.53 0.67 -14.65
N GLN A 160 5.04 1.48 -13.73
CA GLN A 160 5.16 2.94 -13.86
C GLN A 160 3.86 3.63 -14.29
N PHE A 161 2.70 3.09 -13.86
CA PHE A 161 1.37 3.53 -14.32
C PHE A 161 1.04 4.98 -13.95
N PHE A 162 1.70 5.53 -12.94
CA PHE A 162 1.52 6.91 -12.48
C PHE A 162 2.79 7.76 -12.65
N GLY A 163 3.65 7.35 -13.60
CA GLY A 163 4.90 8.04 -13.89
C GLY A 163 5.81 8.16 -12.65
N PRO A 164 6.37 9.35 -12.37
CA PRO A 164 7.27 9.55 -11.23
C PRO A 164 6.64 9.24 -9.88
N ARG A 165 5.31 9.26 -9.76
CA ARG A 165 4.58 8.97 -8.53
C ARG A 165 4.31 7.49 -8.30
N SER A 166 4.64 6.63 -9.26
CA SER A 166 4.35 5.18 -9.16
C SER A 166 4.96 4.54 -7.92
N GLY A 167 6.16 4.95 -7.51
CA GLY A 167 6.79 4.48 -6.28
C GLY A 167 5.98 4.86 -5.03
N LEU A 168 5.53 6.11 -4.93
CA LEU A 168 4.70 6.57 -3.84
C LEU A 168 3.32 5.86 -3.82
N VAL A 169 2.66 5.78 -4.97
CA VAL A 169 1.37 5.06 -5.10
C VAL A 169 1.52 3.59 -4.70
N ALA A 170 2.58 2.92 -5.13
CA ALA A 170 2.87 1.54 -4.78
C ALA A 170 3.02 1.35 -3.26
N ARG A 171 3.79 2.22 -2.60
CA ARG A 171 4.03 2.17 -1.15
C ARG A 171 2.77 2.42 -0.33
N VAL A 172 1.91 3.34 -0.77
CA VAL A 172 0.63 3.60 -0.11
C VAL A 172 -0.35 2.46 -0.32
N ALA A 173 -0.48 1.95 -1.55
CA ALA A 173 -1.44 0.92 -1.90
C ALA A 173 -1.13 -0.45 -1.27
N SER A 174 0.14 -0.73 -0.97
CA SER A 174 0.58 -1.99 -0.36
C SER A 174 0.53 -2.01 1.18
N ARG A 175 0.15 -0.89 1.79
CA ARG A 175 0.06 -0.74 3.24
C ARG A 175 -1.21 -1.36 3.81
#